data_c1b2dfffe803d666a0b75fb155cae0e4
#
_entry.id   c1b2dfffe803d666a0b75fb155cae0e4
#
_cell.length_a   1.000
_cell.length_b   1.000
_cell.length_c   1.000
_cell.angle_alpha   90.00
_cell.angle_beta   90.00
_cell.angle_gamma   90.00
#
_symmetry.space_group_name_H-M   'P 1'
#
loop_
_entity.id
_entity.type
_entity.pdbx_description
1 polymer ?
#
loop_
_entity_poly.entity_id
_entity_poly.type
_entity_poly.pdbx_seq_one_letter_code
_entity_poly.pdbx_strand_id
1 'polypeptide(L)'
;MYSVILFDLDGTIDDSCEGIMKSAQYALRFWGIEATCEQLRPFIGPPLTWSFPNLFHIPEREVNLAIDRYREYYSVHGIFEGKLYDGVVDMLVALKAAGLRLAVATSKPEMYARPILEHYGITHLFEEIAGSPPDESGGKAAVIADVLTRLGNPDKASVLMVGDREHDIEGAKTNGLCSAGVLWGYGSYEELTSHGATHIFRTPAHVVEFLTEK
;
A
#
# COMPACT_ATOMS: atom_id res chain seq x y z
N MET A 1 18.62 -11.33 -11.35
CA MET A 1 18.88 -10.01 -10.76
C MET A 1 17.66 -9.14 -11.09
N TYR A 2 17.09 -8.46 -10.10
CA TYR A 2 15.93 -7.58 -10.30
C TYR A 2 16.35 -6.27 -10.97
N SER A 3 15.52 -5.74 -11.87
CA SER A 3 15.73 -4.46 -12.56
C SER A 3 14.52 -3.52 -12.42
N VAL A 4 13.37 -4.06 -12.02
CA VAL A 4 12.13 -3.32 -11.77
C VAL A 4 11.62 -3.66 -10.37
N ILE A 5 11.37 -2.64 -9.56
CA ILE A 5 10.86 -2.79 -8.20
C ILE A 5 9.51 -2.08 -8.11
N LEU A 6 8.49 -2.86 -7.77
CA LEU A 6 7.14 -2.36 -7.46
C LEU A 6 7.02 -2.20 -5.95
N PHE A 7 6.54 -1.07 -5.49
CA PHE A 7 6.28 -0.81 -4.08
C PHE A 7 4.79 -0.64 -3.81
N ASP A 8 4.30 -1.23 -2.72
CA ASP A 8 3.06 -0.75 -2.13
C ASP A 8 3.28 0.63 -1.51
N LEU A 9 2.18 1.31 -1.17
CA LEU A 9 2.21 2.64 -0.55
C LEU A 9 1.97 2.54 0.96
N ASP A 10 0.74 2.17 1.36
CA ASP A 10 0.34 2.11 2.77
C ASP A 10 1.06 0.98 3.50
N GLY A 11 1.76 1.28 4.59
CA GLY A 11 2.54 0.29 5.33
C GLY A 11 3.93 -0.01 4.73
N THR A 12 4.23 0.49 3.54
CA THR A 12 5.50 0.23 2.86
C THR A 12 6.32 1.52 2.66
N ILE A 13 5.73 2.53 2.02
CA ILE A 13 6.32 3.86 1.83
C ILE A 13 5.81 4.81 2.91
N ASP A 14 4.49 4.78 3.15
CA ASP A 14 3.74 5.70 4.01
C ASP A 14 3.12 4.96 5.20
N ASP A 15 3.36 5.44 6.42
CA ASP A 15 2.60 5.10 7.61
C ASP A 15 1.32 5.95 7.64
N SER A 16 0.31 5.50 6.93
CA SER A 16 -0.98 6.18 6.74
C SER A 16 -1.99 5.94 7.86
N CYS A 17 -1.60 5.24 8.93
CA CYS A 17 -2.54 4.76 9.95
C CYS A 17 -3.34 5.88 10.61
N GLU A 18 -2.73 7.04 10.87
CA GLU A 18 -3.40 8.17 11.54
C GLU A 18 -4.56 8.71 10.68
N GLY A 19 -4.30 8.98 9.38
CA GLY A 19 -5.31 9.48 8.47
C GLY A 19 -6.46 8.50 8.24
N ILE A 20 -6.15 7.21 8.10
CA ILE A 20 -7.16 6.15 7.96
C ILE A 20 -8.02 6.06 9.22
N MET A 21 -7.42 6.03 10.41
CA MET A 21 -8.16 5.91 11.67
C MET A 21 -9.03 7.13 11.95
N LYS A 22 -8.54 8.35 11.73
CA LYS A 22 -9.32 9.58 11.91
C LYS A 22 -10.51 9.64 10.93
N SER A 23 -10.30 9.20 9.70
CA SER A 23 -11.38 9.15 8.70
C SER A 23 -12.46 8.13 9.08
N ALA A 24 -12.05 6.97 9.60
CA ALA A 24 -12.98 5.97 10.12
C ALA A 24 -13.74 6.50 11.36
N GLN A 25 -13.06 7.16 12.30
CA GLN A 25 -13.71 7.81 13.44
C GLN A 25 -14.73 8.86 12.98
N TYR A 26 -14.36 9.70 12.01
CA TYR A 26 -15.27 10.69 11.47
C TYR A 26 -16.55 10.05 10.89
N ALA A 27 -16.39 9.00 10.10
CA ALA A 27 -17.52 8.27 9.52
C ALA A 27 -18.41 7.62 10.61
N LEU A 28 -17.82 6.92 11.57
CA LEU A 28 -18.51 6.16 12.61
C LEU A 28 -19.33 7.06 13.56
N ARG A 29 -18.94 8.31 13.76
CA ARG A 29 -19.71 9.29 14.56
C ARG A 29 -21.12 9.52 14.02
N PHE A 30 -21.35 9.33 12.70
CA PHE A 30 -22.68 9.42 12.11
C PHE A 30 -23.67 8.42 12.74
N TRP A 31 -23.16 7.26 13.18
CA TRP A 31 -23.93 6.22 13.88
C TRP A 31 -23.79 6.31 15.40
N GLY A 32 -23.20 7.39 15.94
CA GLY A 32 -22.95 7.52 17.37
C GLY A 32 -21.89 6.55 17.91
N ILE A 33 -21.05 5.98 17.04
CA ILE A 33 -20.00 5.04 17.43
C ILE A 33 -18.72 5.83 17.70
N GLU A 34 -18.23 5.74 18.95
CA GLU A 34 -16.91 6.25 19.36
C GLU A 34 -15.92 5.07 19.35
N ALA A 35 -14.97 5.08 18.40
CA ALA A 35 -13.98 4.02 18.28
C ALA A 35 -12.59 4.50 18.70
N THR A 36 -11.88 3.67 19.46
CA THR A 36 -10.48 3.92 19.85
C THR A 36 -9.52 3.57 18.70
N CYS A 37 -8.30 4.10 18.73
CA CYS A 37 -7.27 3.73 17.74
C CYS A 37 -7.00 2.22 17.74
N GLU A 38 -7.05 1.54 18.88
CA GLU A 38 -6.86 0.10 18.97
C GLU A 38 -7.95 -0.68 18.21
N GLN A 39 -9.21 -0.26 18.37
CA GLN A 39 -10.34 -0.86 17.65
C GLN A 39 -10.30 -0.58 16.15
N LEU A 40 -9.65 0.49 15.74
CA LEU A 40 -9.52 0.90 14.33
C LEU A 40 -8.29 0.31 13.62
N ARG A 41 -7.34 -0.25 14.38
CA ARG A 41 -6.16 -0.88 13.77
C ARG A 41 -6.48 -1.90 12.67
N PRO A 42 -7.50 -2.80 12.84
CA PRO A 42 -7.90 -3.74 11.80
C PRO A 42 -8.51 -3.08 10.54
N PHE A 43 -8.77 -1.77 10.58
CA PHE A 43 -9.25 -1.00 9.42
C PHE A 43 -8.16 -0.78 8.37
N ILE A 44 -6.88 -0.93 8.77
CA ILE A 44 -5.73 -0.66 7.92
C ILE A 44 -5.45 -1.89 7.06
N GLY A 45 -5.57 -1.75 5.75
CA GLY A 45 -5.32 -2.80 4.76
C GLY A 45 -6.56 -3.35 4.08
N PRO A 46 -7.57 -3.87 4.81
CA PRO A 46 -8.80 -4.38 4.18
C PRO A 46 -9.60 -3.28 3.46
N PRO A 47 -10.38 -3.64 2.41
CA PRO A 47 -11.30 -2.71 1.76
C PRO A 47 -12.34 -2.15 2.73
N LEU A 48 -12.72 -0.88 2.56
CA LEU A 48 -13.73 -0.23 3.41
C LEU A 48 -15.09 -0.94 3.35
N THR A 49 -15.44 -1.53 2.21
CA THR A 49 -16.64 -2.34 2.00
C THR A 49 -16.70 -3.57 2.91
N TRP A 50 -15.55 -4.11 3.27
CA TRP A 50 -15.43 -5.21 4.23
C TRP A 50 -15.33 -4.68 5.68
N SER A 51 -14.58 -3.63 5.91
CA SER A 51 -14.25 -3.13 7.26
C SER A 51 -15.45 -2.60 8.02
N PHE A 52 -16.27 -1.75 7.41
CA PHE A 52 -17.43 -1.15 8.08
C PHE A 52 -18.44 -2.19 8.59
N PRO A 53 -18.93 -3.15 7.78
CA PRO A 53 -19.88 -4.15 8.28
C PRO A 53 -19.26 -5.16 9.24
N ASN A 54 -18.02 -5.61 9.00
CA ASN A 54 -17.44 -6.70 9.78
C ASN A 54 -16.83 -6.23 11.11
N LEU A 55 -16.27 -5.03 11.17
CA LEU A 55 -15.63 -4.51 12.39
C LEU A 55 -16.59 -3.68 13.26
N PHE A 56 -17.52 -2.97 12.65
CA PHE A 56 -18.42 -2.04 13.36
C PHE A 56 -19.90 -2.31 13.12
N HIS A 57 -20.24 -3.43 12.47
CA HIS A 57 -21.61 -3.89 12.26
C HIS A 57 -22.50 -2.85 11.55
N ILE A 58 -21.91 -2.02 10.69
CA ILE A 58 -22.68 -1.11 9.84
C ILE A 58 -23.53 -1.96 8.88
N PRO A 59 -24.85 -1.73 8.81
CA PRO A 59 -25.71 -2.49 7.90
C PRO A 59 -25.24 -2.41 6.46
N GLU A 60 -25.27 -3.53 5.72
CA GLU A 60 -24.78 -3.59 4.33
C GLU A 60 -25.39 -2.50 3.44
N ARG A 61 -26.70 -2.20 3.61
CA ARG A 61 -27.39 -1.13 2.87
C ARG A 61 -26.84 0.27 3.14
N GLU A 62 -26.08 0.46 4.22
CA GLU A 62 -25.53 1.74 4.67
C GLU A 62 -24.01 1.83 4.46
N VAL A 63 -23.36 0.76 3.97
CA VAL A 63 -21.91 0.72 3.76
C VAL A 63 -21.44 1.82 2.80
N ASN A 64 -22.16 2.05 1.70
CA ASN A 64 -21.81 3.13 0.78
C ASN A 64 -21.85 4.51 1.46
N LEU A 65 -22.85 4.75 2.32
CA LEU A 65 -22.92 5.99 3.11
C LEU A 65 -21.72 6.10 4.07
N ALA A 66 -21.31 5.00 4.70
CA ALA A 66 -20.15 5.00 5.58
C ALA A 66 -18.85 5.31 4.81
N ILE A 67 -18.69 4.76 3.62
CA ILE A 67 -17.57 5.05 2.71
C ILE A 67 -17.59 6.53 2.28
N ASP A 68 -18.75 7.08 1.93
CA ASP A 68 -18.87 8.49 1.56
C ASP A 68 -18.46 9.39 2.73
N ARG A 69 -18.95 9.08 3.96
CA ARG A 69 -18.54 9.80 5.17
C ARG A 69 -17.05 9.69 5.46
N TYR A 70 -16.46 8.51 5.28
CA TYR A 70 -15.02 8.31 5.39
C TYR A 70 -14.27 9.21 4.40
N ARG A 71 -14.70 9.23 3.14
CA ARG A 71 -14.07 10.00 2.07
C ARG A 71 -14.20 11.51 2.24
N GLU A 72 -15.28 11.99 2.90
CA GLU A 72 -15.41 13.42 3.24
C GLU A 72 -14.22 13.93 4.05
N TYR A 73 -13.76 13.16 5.03
CA TYR A 73 -12.58 13.52 5.82
C TYR A 73 -11.29 13.14 5.11
N TYR A 74 -11.24 11.89 4.61
CA TYR A 74 -10.03 11.33 4.04
C TYR A 74 -9.49 12.16 2.88
N SER A 75 -10.33 12.55 1.92
CA SER A 75 -9.91 13.27 0.72
C SER A 75 -9.36 14.68 0.98
N VAL A 76 -9.70 15.29 2.10
CA VAL A 76 -9.30 16.67 2.45
C VAL A 76 -8.18 16.71 3.47
N HIS A 77 -8.23 15.79 4.44
CA HIS A 77 -7.30 15.77 5.59
C HIS A 77 -6.52 14.46 5.66
N GLY A 78 -7.21 13.33 5.71
CA GLY A 78 -6.62 12.03 6.01
C GLY A 78 -5.50 11.62 5.07
N ILE A 79 -5.55 11.98 3.78
CA ILE A 79 -4.49 11.69 2.81
C ILE A 79 -3.15 12.36 3.15
N PHE A 80 -3.15 13.39 3.99
CA PHE A 80 -1.95 14.15 4.38
C PHE A 80 -1.59 13.96 5.86
N GLU A 81 -2.29 13.10 6.58
CA GLU A 81 -2.03 12.77 8.00
C GLU A 81 -1.19 11.49 8.16
N GLY A 82 -0.53 11.06 7.11
CA GLY A 82 0.50 10.02 7.13
C GLY A 82 1.89 10.59 7.34
N LYS A 83 2.87 9.71 7.41
CA LYS A 83 4.30 10.06 7.42
C LYS A 83 5.10 8.99 6.69
N LEU A 84 6.17 9.40 6.03
CA LEU A 84 7.11 8.44 5.45
C LEU A 84 7.77 7.61 6.54
N TYR A 85 7.96 6.31 6.28
CA TYR A 85 8.79 5.49 7.16
C TYR A 85 10.26 5.94 7.11
N ASP A 86 10.94 5.86 8.25
CA ASP A 86 12.34 6.24 8.38
C ASP A 86 13.22 5.47 7.39
N GLY A 87 14.05 6.19 6.62
CA GLY A 87 14.98 5.63 5.65
C GLY A 87 14.37 5.25 4.29
N VAL A 88 13.06 5.37 4.09
CA VAL A 88 12.41 5.01 2.81
C VAL A 88 12.85 5.94 1.68
N VAL A 89 12.96 7.23 1.91
CA VAL A 89 13.43 8.17 0.88
C VAL A 89 14.85 7.83 0.45
N ASP A 90 15.75 7.59 1.42
CA ASP A 90 17.14 7.21 1.14
C ASP A 90 17.21 5.91 0.35
N MET A 91 16.37 4.92 0.71
CA MET A 91 16.24 3.67 -0.03
C MET A 91 15.83 3.93 -1.49
N LEU A 92 14.76 4.66 -1.73
CA LEU A 92 14.26 4.93 -3.09
C LEU A 92 15.31 5.67 -3.94
N VAL A 93 15.99 6.66 -3.36
CA VAL A 93 17.06 7.40 -4.03
C VAL A 93 18.23 6.49 -4.37
N ALA A 94 18.68 5.64 -3.44
CA ALA A 94 19.78 4.71 -3.65
C ALA A 94 19.46 3.67 -4.74
N LEU A 95 18.26 3.09 -4.73
CA LEU A 95 17.82 2.12 -5.74
C LEU A 95 17.77 2.76 -7.13
N LYS A 96 17.24 3.98 -7.23
CA LYS A 96 17.20 4.73 -8.50
C LYS A 96 18.62 5.06 -9.00
N ALA A 97 19.52 5.47 -8.10
CA ALA A 97 20.93 5.74 -8.42
C ALA A 97 21.66 4.48 -8.89
N ALA A 98 21.27 3.30 -8.40
CA ALA A 98 21.77 2.00 -8.86
C ALA A 98 21.20 1.58 -10.24
N GLY A 99 20.34 2.38 -10.85
CA GLY A 99 19.76 2.13 -12.18
C GLY A 99 18.51 1.25 -12.18
N LEU A 100 17.89 1.02 -11.03
CA LEU A 100 16.64 0.27 -10.93
C LEU A 100 15.46 1.15 -11.34
N ARG A 101 14.49 0.56 -12.03
CA ARG A 101 13.22 1.18 -12.37
C ARG A 101 12.26 0.99 -11.18
N LEU A 102 11.72 2.08 -10.66
CA LEU A 102 10.81 2.05 -9.51
C LEU A 102 9.40 2.41 -9.94
N ALA A 103 8.41 1.70 -9.42
CA ALA A 103 7.00 2.03 -9.63
C ALA A 103 6.19 1.74 -8.36
N VAL A 104 5.00 2.36 -8.27
CA VAL A 104 4.05 2.10 -7.19
C VAL A 104 2.92 1.23 -7.72
N ALA A 105 2.56 0.20 -6.94
CA ALA A 105 1.42 -0.68 -7.17
C ALA A 105 0.62 -0.83 -5.87
N THR A 106 -0.37 0.03 -5.65
CA THR A 106 -1.11 0.10 -4.38
C THR A 106 -2.59 -0.22 -4.53
N SER A 107 -3.17 -0.87 -3.52
CA SER A 107 -4.62 -1.05 -3.44
C SER A 107 -5.38 0.25 -3.13
N LYS A 108 -4.67 1.29 -2.70
CA LYS A 108 -5.25 2.63 -2.56
C LYS A 108 -5.70 3.15 -3.94
N PRO A 109 -6.86 3.82 -4.05
CA PRO A 109 -7.25 4.47 -5.29
C PRO A 109 -6.19 5.44 -5.82
N GLU A 110 -5.85 5.33 -7.12
CA GLU A 110 -4.77 6.11 -7.75
C GLU A 110 -4.96 7.62 -7.54
N MET A 111 -6.23 8.07 -7.52
CA MET A 111 -6.58 9.46 -7.27
C MET A 111 -6.13 9.99 -5.91
N TYR A 112 -5.87 9.12 -4.94
CA TYR A 112 -5.32 9.47 -3.62
C TYR A 112 -3.81 9.20 -3.55
N ALA A 113 -3.33 8.13 -4.18
CA ALA A 113 -1.91 7.75 -4.14
C ALA A 113 -1.00 8.84 -4.73
N ARG A 114 -1.38 9.43 -5.87
CA ARG A 114 -0.58 10.51 -6.50
C ARG A 114 -0.43 11.75 -5.63
N PRO A 115 -1.52 12.36 -5.10
CA PRO A 115 -1.39 13.52 -4.21
C PRO A 115 -0.55 13.26 -2.96
N ILE A 116 -0.59 12.04 -2.39
CA ILE A 116 0.25 11.67 -1.24
C ILE A 116 1.74 11.70 -1.63
N LEU A 117 2.11 11.07 -2.75
CA LEU A 117 3.48 11.04 -3.24
C LEU A 117 3.97 12.44 -3.67
N GLU A 118 3.09 13.27 -4.21
CA GLU A 118 3.36 14.69 -4.52
C GLU A 118 3.59 15.50 -3.25
N HIS A 119 2.77 15.30 -2.22
CA HIS A 119 2.93 15.94 -0.91
C HIS A 119 4.30 15.65 -0.28
N TYR A 120 4.77 14.40 -0.41
CA TYR A 120 6.11 14.01 0.05
C TYR A 120 7.24 14.43 -0.90
N GLY A 121 6.92 14.95 -2.08
CA GLY A 121 7.92 15.39 -3.07
C GLY A 121 8.71 14.24 -3.72
N ILE A 122 8.22 13.00 -3.66
CA ILE A 122 8.93 11.79 -4.12
C ILE A 122 8.37 11.20 -5.43
N THR A 123 7.35 11.79 -6.03
CA THR A 123 6.73 11.31 -7.29
C THR A 123 7.77 11.11 -8.40
N HIS A 124 8.77 11.96 -8.49
CA HIS A 124 9.83 11.93 -9.50
C HIS A 124 10.76 10.71 -9.39
N LEU A 125 10.70 9.96 -8.30
CA LEU A 125 11.47 8.73 -8.12
C LEU A 125 10.83 7.54 -8.84
N PHE A 126 9.54 7.59 -9.12
CA PHE A 126 8.80 6.51 -9.76
C PHE A 126 8.59 6.75 -11.25
N GLU A 127 8.69 5.69 -12.04
CA GLU A 127 8.40 5.71 -13.48
C GLU A 127 6.88 5.65 -13.72
N GLU A 128 6.18 4.80 -12.93
CA GLU A 128 4.74 4.65 -12.95
C GLU A 128 4.15 4.60 -11.54
N ILE A 129 2.93 5.09 -11.41
CA ILE A 129 2.15 5.02 -10.18
C ILE A 129 0.79 4.46 -10.57
N ALA A 130 0.52 3.23 -10.16
CA ALA A 130 -0.76 2.56 -10.34
C ALA A 130 -1.44 2.33 -8.99
N GLY A 131 -2.71 2.67 -8.93
CA GLY A 131 -3.59 2.41 -7.80
C GLY A 131 -4.87 1.72 -8.26
N SER A 132 -5.69 1.27 -7.31
CA SER A 132 -6.99 0.72 -7.65
C SER A 132 -7.90 1.78 -8.30
N PRO A 133 -8.94 1.35 -9.04
CA PRO A 133 -10.02 2.25 -9.44
C PRO A 133 -10.77 2.78 -8.19
N PRO A 134 -11.61 3.85 -8.34
CA PRO A 134 -12.31 4.46 -7.22
C PRO A 134 -13.27 3.53 -6.45
N ASP A 135 -13.73 2.46 -7.08
CA ASP A 135 -14.58 1.42 -6.47
C ASP A 135 -13.78 0.30 -5.80
N GLU A 136 -12.45 0.40 -5.78
CA GLU A 136 -11.51 -0.56 -5.20
C GLU A 136 -11.64 -1.98 -5.78
N SER A 137 -12.21 -2.10 -6.99
CA SER A 137 -12.38 -3.40 -7.65
C SER A 137 -11.06 -3.98 -8.15
N GLY A 138 -11.00 -5.30 -8.29
CA GLY A 138 -9.88 -6.02 -8.90
C GLY A 138 -8.74 -6.41 -7.95
N GLY A 139 -8.61 -5.75 -6.81
CA GLY A 139 -7.58 -6.06 -5.81
C GLY A 139 -6.14 -5.87 -6.27
N LYS A 140 -5.18 -6.23 -5.41
CA LYS A 140 -3.73 -6.01 -5.65
C LYS A 140 -3.23 -6.67 -6.93
N ALA A 141 -3.72 -7.86 -7.28
CA ALA A 141 -3.26 -8.56 -8.48
C ALA A 141 -3.58 -7.79 -9.78
N ALA A 142 -4.76 -7.15 -9.86
CA ALA A 142 -5.13 -6.35 -11.01
C ALA A 142 -4.28 -5.07 -11.12
N VAL A 143 -3.99 -4.42 -10.01
CA VAL A 143 -3.12 -3.24 -9.98
C VAL A 143 -1.69 -3.59 -10.41
N ILE A 144 -1.16 -4.73 -9.95
CA ILE A 144 0.15 -5.21 -10.41
C ILE A 144 0.15 -5.47 -11.92
N ALA A 145 -0.90 -6.11 -12.47
CA ALA A 145 -1.01 -6.34 -13.90
C ALA A 145 -1.07 -5.02 -14.71
N ASP A 146 -1.78 -4.02 -14.19
CA ASP A 146 -1.86 -2.69 -14.81
C ASP A 146 -0.50 -1.99 -14.82
N VAL A 147 0.19 -1.92 -13.69
CA VAL A 147 1.52 -1.28 -13.62
C VAL A 147 2.53 -2.00 -14.51
N LEU A 148 2.51 -3.33 -14.61
CA LEU A 148 3.37 -4.08 -15.53
C LEU A 148 3.11 -3.69 -16.99
N THR A 149 1.84 -3.50 -17.34
CA THR A 149 1.45 -3.07 -18.69
C THR A 149 1.96 -1.66 -18.99
N ARG A 150 1.78 -0.71 -18.06
CA ARG A 150 2.29 0.66 -18.17
C ARG A 150 3.81 0.71 -18.30
N LEU A 151 4.53 -0.19 -17.61
CA LEU A 151 5.98 -0.33 -17.68
C LEU A 151 6.50 -1.03 -18.96
N GLY A 152 5.59 -1.42 -19.88
CA GLY A 152 5.94 -2.09 -21.14
C GLY A 152 6.16 -3.59 -21.00
N ASN A 153 5.53 -4.23 -20.01
CA ASN A 153 5.61 -5.67 -19.74
C ASN A 153 7.05 -6.20 -19.59
N PRO A 154 7.80 -5.74 -18.59
CA PRO A 154 9.16 -6.23 -18.34
C PRO A 154 9.17 -7.74 -18.09
N ASP A 155 10.35 -8.36 -18.26
CA ASP A 155 10.52 -9.78 -17.93
C ASP A 155 10.17 -9.98 -16.43
N LYS A 156 9.17 -10.81 -16.16
CA LYS A 156 8.65 -11.08 -14.83
C LYS A 156 9.71 -11.58 -13.85
N ALA A 157 10.71 -12.32 -14.33
CA ALA A 157 11.83 -12.79 -13.53
C ALA A 157 12.73 -11.64 -13.02
N SER A 158 12.65 -10.46 -13.64
CA SER A 158 13.39 -9.25 -13.27
C SER A 158 12.58 -8.28 -12.41
N VAL A 159 11.33 -8.60 -12.07
CA VAL A 159 10.44 -7.75 -11.27
C VAL A 159 10.33 -8.27 -9.84
N LEU A 160 10.42 -7.38 -8.86
CA LEU A 160 10.17 -7.67 -7.45
C LEU A 160 9.03 -6.78 -6.94
N MET A 161 7.99 -7.37 -6.34
CA MET A 161 6.97 -6.64 -5.58
C MET A 161 7.39 -6.54 -4.12
N VAL A 162 7.42 -5.34 -3.58
CA VAL A 162 7.76 -5.02 -2.18
C VAL A 162 6.51 -4.47 -1.49
N GLY A 163 6.08 -5.13 -0.44
CA GLY A 163 4.89 -4.74 0.33
C GLY A 163 4.91 -5.32 1.73
N ASP A 164 3.97 -4.89 2.57
CA ASP A 164 3.92 -5.26 3.98
C ASP A 164 2.79 -6.22 4.35
N ARG A 165 1.90 -6.56 3.39
CA ARG A 165 0.74 -7.41 3.65
C ARG A 165 0.69 -8.65 2.74
N GLU A 166 -0.10 -9.63 3.17
CA GLU A 166 -0.41 -10.85 2.41
C GLU A 166 -0.88 -10.55 0.99
N HIS A 167 -1.67 -9.48 0.81
CA HIS A 167 -2.21 -9.09 -0.51
C HIS A 167 -1.12 -8.74 -1.52
N ASP A 168 0.02 -8.19 -1.08
CA ASP A 168 1.18 -7.90 -1.94
C ASP A 168 1.83 -9.19 -2.42
N ILE A 169 1.98 -10.14 -1.50
CA ILE A 169 2.58 -11.44 -1.78
C ILE A 169 1.71 -12.25 -2.73
N GLU A 170 0.41 -12.34 -2.45
CA GLU A 170 -0.55 -13.07 -3.30
C GLU A 170 -0.73 -12.40 -4.66
N GLY A 171 -0.79 -11.06 -4.71
CA GLY A 171 -0.87 -10.29 -5.95
C GLY A 171 0.36 -10.50 -6.83
N ALA A 172 1.56 -10.50 -6.24
CA ALA A 172 2.80 -10.82 -6.93
C ALA A 172 2.78 -12.25 -7.50
N LYS A 173 2.44 -13.23 -6.67
CA LYS A 173 2.34 -14.65 -7.05
C LYS A 173 1.36 -14.87 -8.20
N THR A 174 0.19 -14.23 -8.15
CA THR A 174 -0.84 -14.28 -9.21
C THR A 174 -0.28 -13.79 -10.55
N ASN A 175 0.60 -12.79 -10.51
CA ASN A 175 1.25 -12.23 -11.69
C ASN A 175 2.55 -12.98 -12.10
N GLY A 176 2.96 -13.98 -11.33
CA GLY A 176 4.19 -14.75 -11.59
C GLY A 176 5.46 -13.98 -11.24
N LEU A 177 5.40 -13.08 -10.25
CA LEU A 177 6.52 -12.28 -9.75
C LEU A 177 7.09 -12.87 -8.45
N CYS A 178 8.35 -12.57 -8.18
CA CYS A 178 8.88 -12.64 -6.83
C CYS A 178 8.31 -11.52 -5.95
N SER A 179 8.24 -11.78 -4.64
CA SER A 179 7.77 -10.82 -3.65
C SER A 179 8.71 -10.70 -2.48
N ALA A 180 8.74 -9.52 -1.89
CA ALA A 180 9.46 -9.24 -0.65
C ALA A 180 8.51 -8.62 0.38
N GLY A 181 8.43 -9.25 1.54
CA GLY A 181 7.72 -8.72 2.69
C GLY A 181 8.59 -7.75 3.49
N VAL A 182 8.05 -6.63 3.92
CA VAL A 182 8.73 -5.66 4.79
C VAL A 182 8.16 -5.68 6.20
N LEU A 183 9.02 -5.62 7.22
CA LEU A 183 8.63 -5.77 8.63
C LEU A 183 8.52 -4.44 9.40
N TRP A 184 8.64 -3.31 8.74
CA TRP A 184 8.38 -2.00 9.34
C TRP A 184 6.93 -1.51 9.14
N GLY A 185 6.13 -2.25 8.33
CA GLY A 185 4.73 -1.97 8.05
C GLY A 185 3.76 -2.62 9.05
N TYR A 186 2.57 -2.93 8.59
CA TYR A 186 1.46 -3.42 9.42
C TYR A 186 1.40 -4.95 9.52
N GLY A 187 1.96 -5.66 8.52
CA GLY A 187 1.97 -7.13 8.47
C GLY A 187 3.01 -7.76 9.40
N SER A 188 2.79 -9.02 9.76
CA SER A 188 3.71 -9.78 10.59
C SER A 188 4.65 -10.67 9.75
N TYR A 189 5.75 -11.12 10.37
CA TYR A 189 6.64 -12.10 9.75
C TYR A 189 5.89 -13.40 9.38
N GLU A 190 5.01 -13.86 10.26
CA GLU A 190 4.22 -15.06 10.09
C GLU A 190 3.22 -14.90 8.92
N GLU A 191 2.54 -13.75 8.83
CA GLU A 191 1.64 -13.42 7.72
C GLU A 191 2.38 -13.51 6.39
N LEU A 192 3.46 -12.76 6.25
CA LEU A 192 4.22 -12.67 5.01
C LEU A 192 4.82 -14.01 4.57
N THR A 193 5.38 -14.77 5.52
CA THR A 193 6.02 -16.06 5.21
C THR A 193 5.01 -17.16 4.91
N SER A 194 3.85 -17.18 5.60
CA SER A 194 2.80 -18.18 5.34
C SER A 194 2.16 -18.00 3.96
N HIS A 195 2.13 -16.79 3.42
CA HIS A 195 1.65 -16.51 2.05
C HIS A 195 2.75 -16.67 0.98
N GLY A 196 3.99 -16.97 1.39
CA GLY A 196 5.07 -17.36 0.50
C GLY A 196 5.92 -16.21 -0.03
N ALA A 197 6.13 -15.17 0.79
CA ALA A 197 7.09 -14.12 0.46
C ALA A 197 8.46 -14.71 0.12
N THR A 198 9.02 -14.33 -1.03
CA THR A 198 10.32 -14.83 -1.51
C THR A 198 11.47 -14.29 -0.65
N HIS A 199 11.33 -13.05 -0.20
CA HIS A 199 12.30 -12.35 0.64
C HIS A 199 11.59 -11.67 1.80
N ILE A 200 12.32 -11.43 2.91
CA ILE A 200 11.85 -10.64 4.05
C ILE A 200 12.90 -9.60 4.41
N PHE A 201 12.50 -8.34 4.45
CA PHE A 201 13.37 -7.23 4.81
C PHE A 201 12.94 -6.59 6.13
N ARG A 202 13.90 -6.31 7.00
CA ARG A 202 13.65 -5.72 8.32
C ARG A 202 13.69 -4.19 8.30
N THR A 203 14.46 -3.62 7.38
CA THR A 203 14.69 -2.17 7.28
C THR A 203 14.82 -1.76 5.81
N PRO A 204 14.54 -0.48 5.46
CA PRO A 204 14.80 0.04 4.13
C PRO A 204 16.27 -0.13 3.69
N ALA A 205 17.22 0.02 4.60
CA ALA A 205 18.65 -0.19 4.31
C ALA A 205 18.95 -1.63 3.86
N HIS A 206 18.27 -2.64 4.42
CA HIS A 206 18.44 -4.04 4.02
C HIS A 206 17.93 -4.28 2.59
N VAL A 207 16.91 -3.55 2.13
CA VAL A 207 16.45 -3.59 0.73
C VAL A 207 17.53 -3.07 -0.21
N VAL A 208 18.18 -1.96 0.14
CA VAL A 208 19.29 -1.38 -0.66
C VAL A 208 20.44 -2.35 -0.75
N GLU A 209 20.91 -2.87 0.40
CA GLU A 209 22.00 -3.84 0.47
C GLU A 209 21.74 -5.03 -0.47
N PHE A 210 20.58 -5.67 -0.32
CA PHE A 210 20.21 -6.85 -1.10
C PHE A 210 20.11 -6.58 -2.62
N LEU A 211 19.56 -5.42 -3.02
CA LEU A 211 19.30 -5.12 -4.43
C LEU A 211 20.52 -4.50 -5.16
N THR A 212 21.49 -3.94 -4.42
CA THR A 212 22.64 -3.24 -5.01
C THR A 212 23.97 -3.98 -4.85
N GLU A 213 24.05 -4.98 -3.96
CA GLU A 213 25.22 -5.87 -3.88
C GLU A 213 25.32 -6.71 -5.15
N LYS A 214 26.53 -6.66 -5.77
CA LYS A 214 26.86 -7.40 -7.00
C LYS A 214 27.48 -8.74 -6.70
#